data_45e1a33708f4c47c2374d6841e42b783
#
_entry.id   45e1a33708f4c47c2374d6841e42b783
#
_cell.length_a   1.000
_cell.length_b   1.000
_cell.length_c   1.000
_cell.angle_alpha   90.00
_cell.angle_beta   90.00
_cell.angle_gamma   90.00
#
_symmetry.space_group_name_H-M   'P 1'
#
loop_
_entity.id
_entity.type
_entity.pdbx_description
1 polymer ?
#
loop_
_entity_poly.entity_id
_entity_poly.type
_entity_poly.pdbx_seq_one_letter_code
_entity_poly.pdbx_strand_id
1 'polypeptide(L)'
;MKKRVLSLSLALAMAASLTACGSSSSTTETTAAAAADATTAAAGASSEASSDKVFKIGGIGPVTGAAAVYGLAVKNGAQIAVDEINADGGINGYQIDFQFQDDEHDAEKSVNAYNTLKDWGMQMLMGTVTSAPCV
;
A
#
# COMPACT_ATOMS: atom_id res chain seq x y z
N MET A 1 16.59 44.30 -4.14
CA MET A 1 18.05 44.55 -3.94
C MET A 1 18.53 43.72 -2.77
N LYS A 2 19.70 43.11 -2.94
CA LYS A 2 20.53 42.33 -1.98
C LYS A 2 20.05 40.90 -1.78
N LYS A 3 20.51 39.84 -2.51
CA LYS A 3 21.86 39.27 -2.80
C LYS A 3 22.61 38.83 -1.55
N ARG A 4 23.02 37.51 -1.62
CA ARG A 4 24.18 36.83 -1.00
C ARG A 4 23.87 36.05 0.27
N VAL A 5 24.44 34.87 0.53
CA VAL A 5 25.60 34.05 0.06
C VAL A 5 25.33 32.63 0.55
N LEU A 6 25.41 31.63 -0.23
CA LEU A 6 26.49 30.69 -0.48
C LEU A 6 27.29 30.29 0.78
N SER A 7 27.13 29.08 1.24
CA SER A 7 28.18 28.34 1.96
C SER A 7 28.10 26.85 1.63
N LEU A 8 29.03 26.47 0.81
CA LEU A 8 29.50 25.17 0.43
C LEU A 8 30.31 24.61 1.59
N SER A 9 30.00 23.42 2.06
CA SER A 9 30.97 22.59 2.81
C SER A 9 30.79 21.13 2.45
N LEU A 10 31.65 20.76 1.56
CA LEU A 10 32.04 19.44 1.15
C LEU A 10 32.90 18.83 2.27
N ALA A 11 32.50 17.70 2.81
CA ALA A 11 33.40 16.85 3.57
C ALA A 11 33.19 15.38 3.17
N LEU A 12 34.18 14.95 2.42
CA LEU A 12 34.45 13.63 1.93
C LEU A 12 34.98 12.78 3.10
N ALA A 13 34.43 11.59 3.33
CA ALA A 13 35.11 10.53 4.03
C ALA A 13 34.64 9.18 3.50
N MET A 14 35.40 8.66 2.55
CA MET A 14 35.41 7.27 2.15
C MET A 14 36.21 6.47 3.19
N ALA A 15 35.65 5.36 3.65
CA ALA A 15 36.44 4.27 4.20
C ALA A 15 35.89 2.96 3.68
N ALA A 16 36.64 2.39 2.79
CA ALA A 16 36.48 1.05 2.28
C ALA A 16 36.96 0.04 3.32
N SER A 17 36.22 -1.06 3.49
CA SER A 17 36.78 -2.32 3.98
C SER A 17 36.11 -3.50 3.29
N LEU A 18 36.77 -4.00 2.27
CA LEU A 18 36.64 -5.37 1.76
C LEU A 18 37.44 -6.29 2.67
N THR A 19 36.89 -7.39 3.09
CA THR A 19 37.49 -8.68 3.40
C THR A 19 36.35 -9.62 3.82
N ALA A 20 36.24 -10.88 3.49
CA ALA A 20 36.95 -11.82 2.70
C ALA A 20 36.03 -13.00 2.42
N CYS A 21 36.23 -13.59 1.28
CA CYS A 21 35.70 -14.88 0.86
C CYS A 21 36.16 -16.00 1.81
N GLY A 22 35.28 -16.95 2.14
CA GLY A 22 35.62 -18.18 2.85
C GLY A 22 34.58 -19.25 2.57
N SER A 23 34.83 -20.07 1.56
CA SER A 23 34.14 -21.34 1.31
C SER A 23 34.49 -22.34 2.42
N SER A 24 33.50 -23.09 2.88
CA SER A 24 33.64 -24.52 3.17
C SER A 24 32.31 -25.18 3.41
N SER A 25 32.14 -26.25 2.74
CA SER A 25 31.05 -27.21 2.66
C SER A 25 30.85 -28.02 3.95
N SER A 26 29.63 -28.51 4.03
CA SER A 26 29.16 -29.83 4.51
C SER A 26 28.54 -29.95 5.90
N THR A 27 27.42 -30.61 5.83
CA THR A 27 26.89 -31.70 6.66
C THR A 27 25.74 -31.32 7.60
N THR A 28 24.59 -31.77 7.15
CA THR A 28 23.43 -32.35 7.86
C THR A 28 23.56 -32.47 9.39
N GLU A 29 22.58 -31.90 10.12
CA GLU A 29 21.81 -32.62 11.12
C GLU A 29 20.52 -31.87 11.50
N THR A 30 19.46 -32.66 11.51
CA THR A 30 18.10 -32.37 11.95
C THR A 30 18.07 -32.13 13.46
N THR A 31 17.48 -31.05 13.93
CA THR A 31 16.76 -31.05 15.20
C THR A 31 15.69 -29.97 15.21
N ALA A 32 14.49 -30.44 15.55
CA ALA A 32 13.27 -29.67 15.67
C ALA A 32 13.27 -28.72 16.88
N ALA A 33 12.35 -27.80 16.80
CA ALA A 33 11.70 -27.05 17.88
C ALA A 33 12.20 -25.63 18.15
N ALA A 34 11.39 -24.67 17.78
CA ALA A 34 10.60 -23.84 18.68
C ALA A 34 9.96 -22.70 17.90
N ALA A 35 8.65 -22.73 17.89
CA ALA A 35 7.82 -21.62 17.48
C ALA A 35 8.17 -20.38 18.32
N ALA A 36 8.47 -19.28 17.67
CA ALA A 36 8.35 -17.96 18.23
C ALA A 36 7.34 -17.22 17.37
N ASP A 37 6.13 -17.23 17.85
CA ASP A 37 5.01 -16.38 17.50
C ASP A 37 5.45 -14.92 17.66
N ALA A 38 5.75 -14.27 16.56
CA ALA A 38 5.87 -12.83 16.50
C ALA A 38 4.59 -12.28 15.85
N THR A 39 3.51 -12.35 16.60
CA THR A 39 2.30 -11.59 16.34
C THR A 39 2.65 -10.10 16.48
N THR A 40 3.11 -9.50 15.42
CA THR A 40 3.11 -8.05 15.31
C THR A 40 1.68 -7.61 15.04
N ALA A 41 0.94 -7.41 16.10
CA ALA A 41 -0.31 -6.69 16.05
C ALA A 41 0.01 -5.26 15.58
N ALA A 42 -0.17 -5.00 14.29
CA ALA A 42 -0.36 -3.65 13.82
C ALA A 42 -1.66 -3.15 14.47
N ALA A 43 -1.51 -2.39 15.54
CA ALA A 43 -2.61 -1.65 16.13
C ALA A 43 -3.08 -0.65 15.07
N GLY A 44 -4.13 -1.02 14.35
CA GLY A 44 -4.92 -0.08 13.59
C GLY A 44 -5.44 0.96 14.58
N ALA A 45 -4.88 2.15 14.53
CA ALA A 45 -5.49 3.30 15.15
C ALA A 45 -6.80 3.55 14.40
N SER A 46 -7.87 2.95 14.90
CA SER A 46 -9.22 3.34 14.56
C SER A 46 -9.43 4.74 15.12
N SER A 47 -9.07 5.75 14.34
CA SER A 47 -9.54 7.09 14.57
C SER A 47 -11.05 7.03 14.33
N GLU A 48 -11.83 7.15 15.39
CA GLU A 48 -13.27 7.43 15.31
C GLU A 48 -13.43 8.83 14.68
N ALA A 49 -13.31 8.88 13.34
CA ALA A 49 -13.73 10.04 12.58
C ALA A 49 -15.25 10.15 12.76
N SER A 50 -15.72 11.30 13.23
CA SER A 50 -17.15 11.58 13.36
C SER A 50 -17.83 11.22 12.03
N SER A 51 -18.83 10.36 12.08
CA SER A 51 -19.48 9.71 10.94
C SER A 51 -20.09 10.64 9.89
N ASP A 52 -20.08 11.94 10.12
CA ASP A 52 -20.72 12.96 9.28
C ASP A 52 -19.79 13.58 8.21
N LYS A 53 -18.49 13.30 8.24
CA LYS A 53 -17.50 13.88 7.32
C LYS A 53 -16.55 12.83 6.76
N VAL A 54 -17.12 11.85 6.10
CA VAL A 54 -16.36 10.79 5.43
C VAL A 54 -16.76 10.71 3.96
N PHE A 55 -15.75 10.64 3.10
CA PHE A 55 -15.90 10.43 1.67
C PHE A 55 -15.43 9.03 1.30
N LYS A 56 -16.35 8.18 0.83
CA LYS A 56 -16.07 6.77 0.56
C LYS A 56 -15.62 6.56 -0.89
N ILE A 57 -14.40 6.10 -1.06
CA ILE A 57 -13.83 5.77 -2.37
C ILE A 57 -13.67 4.26 -2.47
N GLY A 58 -14.28 3.65 -3.47
CA GLY A 58 -14.08 2.25 -3.82
C GLY A 58 -13.01 2.08 -4.89
N GLY A 59 -12.20 1.04 -4.79
CA GLY A 59 -11.28 0.61 -5.84
C GLY A 59 -11.58 -0.82 -6.28
N ILE A 60 -11.39 -1.13 -7.56
CA ILE A 60 -11.52 -2.48 -8.10
C ILE A 60 -10.31 -2.79 -8.97
N GLY A 61 -9.75 -3.97 -8.80
CA GLY A 61 -8.67 -4.48 -9.62
C GLY A 61 -8.13 -5.81 -9.12
N PRO A 62 -7.34 -6.52 -9.93
CA PRO A 62 -6.82 -7.82 -9.56
C PRO A 62 -5.73 -7.68 -8.49
N VAL A 63 -5.97 -8.19 -7.30
CA VAL A 63 -4.94 -8.30 -6.25
C VAL A 63 -4.49 -9.74 -6.04
N THR A 64 -5.14 -10.67 -6.74
CA THR A 64 -4.74 -12.08 -6.85
C THR A 64 -4.64 -12.51 -8.32
N GLY A 65 -4.10 -13.70 -8.58
CA GLY A 65 -3.95 -14.25 -9.92
C GLY A 65 -2.81 -13.64 -10.74
N ALA A 66 -2.82 -13.87 -12.06
CA ALA A 66 -1.72 -13.52 -12.95
C ALA A 66 -1.51 -12.01 -13.14
N ALA A 67 -2.55 -11.21 -12.97
CA ALA A 67 -2.52 -9.77 -13.11
C ALA A 67 -2.32 -9.02 -11.77
N ALA A 68 -2.11 -9.74 -10.67
CA ALA A 68 -2.03 -9.17 -9.32
C ALA A 68 -0.97 -8.07 -9.16
N VAL A 69 0.13 -8.14 -9.89
CA VAL A 69 1.20 -7.15 -9.82
C VAL A 69 0.68 -5.73 -10.16
N TYR A 70 -0.25 -5.63 -11.10
CA TYR A 70 -0.84 -4.34 -11.50
C TYR A 70 -1.83 -3.83 -10.47
N GLY A 71 -2.73 -4.68 -10.00
CA GLY A 71 -3.73 -4.31 -9.00
C GLY A 71 -3.12 -3.95 -7.65
N LEU A 72 -2.12 -4.70 -7.19
CA LEU A 72 -1.39 -4.41 -5.97
C LEU A 72 -0.65 -3.08 -6.04
N ALA A 73 -0.03 -2.75 -7.19
CA ALA A 73 0.64 -1.47 -7.37
C ALA A 73 -0.36 -0.30 -7.26
N VAL A 74 -1.52 -0.42 -7.92
CA VAL A 74 -2.58 0.61 -7.87
C VAL A 74 -3.16 0.72 -6.47
N LYS A 75 -3.52 -0.40 -5.82
CA LYS A 75 -4.04 -0.41 -4.46
C LYS A 75 -3.09 0.26 -3.47
N ASN A 76 -1.81 -0.11 -3.51
CA ASN A 76 -0.82 0.44 -2.59
C ASN A 76 -0.58 1.94 -2.84
N GLY A 77 -0.50 2.36 -4.12
CA GLY A 77 -0.37 3.77 -4.46
C GLY A 77 -1.56 4.60 -4.01
N ALA A 78 -2.78 4.09 -4.20
CA ALA A 78 -4.00 4.75 -3.73
C ALA A 78 -4.03 4.83 -2.19
N GLN A 79 -3.65 3.77 -1.49
CA GLN A 79 -3.61 3.77 -0.03
C GLN A 79 -2.63 4.81 0.51
N ILE A 80 -1.43 4.92 -0.06
CA ILE A 80 -0.46 5.95 0.33
C ILE A 80 -1.06 7.36 0.16
N ALA A 81 -1.69 7.63 -0.99
CA ALA A 81 -2.30 8.92 -1.23
C ALA A 81 -3.46 9.23 -0.25
N VAL A 82 -4.28 8.23 0.06
CA VAL A 82 -5.35 8.37 1.05
C VAL A 82 -4.79 8.66 2.45
N ASP A 83 -3.74 7.95 2.85
CA ASP A 83 -3.10 8.14 4.14
C ASP A 83 -2.50 9.54 4.27
N GLU A 84 -1.82 10.04 3.21
CA GLU A 84 -1.28 11.40 3.17
C GLU A 84 -2.38 12.46 3.24
N ILE A 85 -3.44 12.34 2.43
CA ILE A 85 -4.58 13.27 2.44
C ILE A 85 -5.25 13.29 3.80
N ASN A 86 -5.45 12.13 4.41
CA ASN A 86 -6.08 12.02 5.72
C ASN A 86 -5.20 12.60 6.84
N ALA A 87 -3.89 12.41 6.75
CA ALA A 87 -2.93 13.01 7.69
C ALA A 87 -2.93 14.55 7.63
N ASP A 88 -3.15 15.11 6.45
CA ASP A 88 -3.28 16.57 6.23
C ASP A 88 -4.67 17.13 6.62
N GLY A 89 -5.55 16.29 7.18
CA GLY A 89 -6.89 16.69 7.65
C GLY A 89 -8.00 16.43 6.63
N GLY A 90 -7.72 15.68 5.57
CA GLY A 90 -8.69 15.30 4.55
C GLY A 90 -8.98 16.40 3.53
N ILE A 91 -9.98 16.19 2.71
CA ILE A 91 -10.40 17.16 1.68
C ILE A 91 -11.56 18.01 2.24
N ASN A 92 -11.32 19.28 2.45
CA ASN A 92 -12.30 20.20 3.06
C ASN A 92 -12.85 19.69 4.42
N GLY A 93 -12.00 19.00 5.19
CA GLY A 93 -12.37 18.41 6.47
C GLY A 93 -13.12 17.07 6.36
N TYR A 94 -13.24 16.49 5.18
CA TYR A 94 -13.73 15.13 4.98
C TYR A 94 -12.57 14.16 4.93
N GLN A 95 -12.60 13.15 5.78
CA GLN A 95 -11.66 12.04 5.72
C GLN A 95 -12.05 11.10 4.57
N ILE A 96 -11.07 10.50 3.92
CA ILE A 96 -11.30 9.49 2.90
C ILE A 96 -11.34 8.12 3.58
N ASP A 97 -12.42 7.38 3.37
CA ASP A 97 -12.53 5.96 3.67
C ASP A 97 -12.37 5.18 2.36
N PHE A 98 -11.35 4.33 2.29
CA PHE A 98 -10.98 3.65 1.06
C PHE A 98 -11.10 2.14 1.20
N GLN A 99 -11.88 1.53 0.31
CA GLN A 99 -11.96 0.08 0.18
C GLN A 99 -11.56 -0.37 -1.21
N PHE A 100 -10.80 -1.45 -1.29
CA PHE A 100 -10.38 -2.05 -2.55
C PHE A 100 -10.86 -3.51 -2.64
N GLN A 101 -11.53 -3.85 -3.75
CA GLN A 101 -12.06 -5.19 -4.03
C GLN A 101 -11.25 -5.87 -5.13
N ASP A 102 -11.04 -7.17 -4.97
CA ASP A 102 -10.38 -8.03 -5.95
C ASP A 102 -11.36 -8.49 -7.03
N ASP A 103 -11.03 -8.26 -8.29
CA ASP A 103 -11.78 -8.79 -9.44
C ASP A 103 -11.09 -9.98 -10.11
N GLU A 104 -9.90 -10.36 -9.66
CA GLU A 104 -9.09 -11.45 -10.26
C GLU A 104 -8.93 -11.36 -11.79
N HIS A 105 -9.07 -10.16 -12.37
CA HIS A 105 -9.10 -9.92 -13.81
C HIS A 105 -10.31 -10.57 -14.52
N ASP A 106 -11.44 -10.69 -13.84
CA ASP A 106 -12.66 -11.33 -14.30
C ASP A 106 -13.84 -10.35 -14.29
N ALA A 107 -14.62 -10.30 -15.38
CA ALA A 107 -15.70 -9.34 -15.52
C ALA A 107 -16.87 -9.60 -14.56
N GLU A 108 -17.23 -10.85 -14.30
CA GLU A 108 -18.33 -11.18 -13.38
C GLU A 108 -17.94 -10.86 -11.94
N LYS A 109 -16.68 -11.14 -11.57
CA LYS A 109 -16.14 -10.77 -10.25
C LYS A 109 -16.07 -9.26 -10.07
N SER A 110 -15.75 -8.52 -11.13
CA SER A 110 -15.75 -7.06 -11.11
C SER A 110 -17.15 -6.49 -10.86
N VAL A 111 -18.19 -7.04 -11.46
CA VAL A 111 -19.58 -6.67 -11.18
C VAL A 111 -19.96 -6.94 -9.72
N ASN A 112 -19.56 -8.09 -9.17
CA ASN A 112 -19.79 -8.42 -7.77
C ASN A 112 -19.03 -7.47 -6.83
N ALA A 113 -17.78 -7.15 -7.15
CA ALA A 113 -16.96 -6.18 -6.44
C ALA A 113 -17.60 -4.78 -6.43
N TYR A 114 -18.11 -4.35 -7.59
CA TYR A 114 -18.85 -3.10 -7.70
C TYR A 114 -20.10 -3.07 -6.81
N ASN A 115 -20.91 -4.12 -6.84
CA ASN A 115 -22.12 -4.20 -6.02
C ASN A 115 -21.76 -4.16 -4.52
N THR A 116 -20.69 -4.85 -4.11
CA THR A 116 -20.21 -4.83 -2.72
C THR A 116 -19.83 -3.41 -2.30
N LEU A 117 -19.09 -2.67 -3.13
CA LEU A 117 -18.71 -1.29 -2.84
C LEU A 117 -19.88 -0.33 -2.85
N LYS A 118 -20.85 -0.56 -3.76
CA LYS A 118 -22.09 0.21 -3.80
C LYS A 118 -22.91 0.03 -2.53
N ASP A 119 -23.07 -1.21 -2.07
CA ASP A 119 -23.81 -1.51 -0.83
C ASP A 119 -23.10 -0.96 0.42
N TRP A 120 -21.77 -0.88 0.39
CA TRP A 120 -20.99 -0.19 1.41
C TRP A 120 -21.20 1.33 1.41
N GLY A 121 -21.78 1.88 0.35
CA GLY A 121 -22.08 3.31 0.19
C GLY A 121 -20.96 4.11 -0.47
N MET A 122 -20.21 3.50 -1.37
CA MET A 122 -19.20 4.16 -2.19
C MET A 122 -19.80 5.36 -2.94
N GLN A 123 -19.07 6.47 -2.94
CA GLN A 123 -19.46 7.72 -3.62
C GLN A 123 -18.65 7.93 -4.92
N MET A 124 -17.46 7.37 -4.98
CA MET A 124 -16.61 7.40 -6.16
C MET A 124 -15.94 6.05 -6.35
N LEU A 125 -15.87 5.60 -7.60
CA LEU A 125 -15.12 4.41 -7.99
C LEU A 125 -13.81 4.82 -8.65
N MET A 126 -12.72 4.29 -8.13
CA MET A 126 -11.44 4.23 -8.81
C MET A 126 -11.43 2.94 -9.65
N GLY A 127 -11.66 3.07 -10.95
CA GLY A 127 -12.00 2.07 -11.95
C GLY A 127 -11.36 0.70 -11.83
N THR A 128 -11.62 -0.14 -12.78
CA THR A 128 -10.92 -1.42 -12.91
C THR A 128 -9.51 -1.18 -13.44
N VAL A 129 -8.53 -1.89 -12.89
CA VAL A 129 -7.12 -1.72 -13.27
C VAL A 129 -6.81 -2.31 -14.65
N THR A 130 -7.59 -3.30 -15.05
CA THR A 130 -7.40 -4.05 -16.30
C THR A 130 -8.60 -3.94 -17.22
N SER A 131 -8.39 -4.13 -18.55
CA SER A 131 -9.39 -3.84 -19.57
C SER A 131 -10.55 -4.83 -19.59
N ALA A 132 -10.31 -6.12 -19.30
CA ALA A 132 -11.37 -7.13 -19.38
C ALA A 132 -12.54 -6.87 -18.42
N PRO A 133 -12.32 -6.46 -17.18
CA PRO A 133 -13.38 -6.07 -16.25
C PRO A 133 -14.06 -4.74 -16.57
N CYS A 134 -13.54 -3.97 -17.54
CA CYS A 134 -14.01 -2.61 -17.84
C CYS A 134 -15.16 -2.57 -18.88
N VAL A 135 -15.49 -3.70 -19.52
CA VAL A 135 -16.44 -3.83 -20.63
C VAL A 135 -17.69 -4.58 -20.24
#